data_0b5a204e07db169eb623d93bb2e0526a
#
_entry.id   0b5a204e07db169eb623d93bb2e0526a
#
_cell.length_a   1.000
_cell.length_b   1.000
_cell.length_c   1.000
_cell.angle_alpha   90.00
_cell.angle_beta   90.00
_cell.angle_gamma   90.00
#
_symmetry.space_group_name_H-M   'P 1'
#
loop_
_entity.id
_entity.type
_entity.pdbx_description
1 polymer ?
#
loop_
_entity_poly.entity_id
_entity_poly.type
_entity_poly.pdbx_seq_one_letter_code
_entity_poly.pdbx_strand_id
1 'polypeptide(L)'
;MENAVAKAEMAEAVFGRGIAAFARGKYQETIEALTNCLSMEKTEEYQYLETDAYNTLGMLFYFAGYETTALDYYLSALESARKQFHTGGVVSTLLNIGLLYQAGKEYGRAMPYYMQAKEAAEHDLKSHDMLLILYADIQIAQLYCRLGQYGEAKRLYTEIENYAQVAADGEFLLTKWMLDILLADYAADYGKVHMLTEDVINHLREDEQFVEQIDFYVDVCELMFSYGNVRETRTILDLIREKIKDTDFLRLKMRIEQIEVNYQKEYGRDMDYKEACKRYITLHARHEELLAEFRKKNLSNMDSMQKLEDQKREFERRSRHDLATGLLNKKAFRHDVEQCLMEYSGETMNAMVFLDIDNFKLVNDCYGHLLGDEVIYALAEKIQQHFAERCISGRFGGDEFTIFIREVEDMISLECKIEEFREAFSKLGFGEEGDVHVTLSIGVSYNRSMSVSYPAMLSCADEALEKAKEYGKNRVSYYEIKRGIYSYA
;
A
#
# COMPACT_ATOMS: atom_id res chain seq x y z
N MET A 1 -29.51 -7.26 -6.67
CA MET A 1 -28.99 -8.33 -7.52
C MET A 1 -28.78 -7.87 -8.97
N GLU A 2 -29.79 -7.44 -9.73
CA GLU A 2 -29.62 -7.01 -11.14
C GLU A 2 -28.57 -5.90 -11.35
N ASN A 3 -28.44 -4.95 -10.44
CA ASN A 3 -27.45 -3.86 -10.52
C ASN A 3 -26.02 -4.32 -10.22
N ALA A 4 -25.83 -5.35 -9.40
CA ALA A 4 -24.52 -5.94 -9.10
C ALA A 4 -24.00 -6.78 -10.28
N VAL A 5 -24.87 -7.59 -10.88
CA VAL A 5 -24.53 -8.38 -12.07
C VAL A 5 -24.16 -7.48 -13.26
N ALA A 6 -24.91 -6.41 -13.50
CA ALA A 6 -24.58 -5.46 -14.58
C ALA A 6 -23.24 -4.74 -14.34
N LYS A 7 -22.88 -4.45 -13.07
CA LYS A 7 -21.59 -3.87 -12.74
C LYS A 7 -20.44 -4.87 -12.92
N ALA A 8 -20.66 -6.15 -12.58
CA ALA A 8 -19.67 -7.21 -12.77
C ALA A 8 -19.39 -7.43 -14.27
N GLU A 9 -20.44 -7.56 -15.10
CA GLU A 9 -20.31 -7.68 -16.56
C GLU A 9 -19.57 -6.49 -17.17
N MET A 10 -19.81 -5.28 -16.65
CA MET A 10 -19.10 -4.07 -17.10
C MET A 10 -17.62 -4.12 -16.70
N ALA A 11 -17.29 -4.56 -15.48
CA ALA A 11 -15.91 -4.67 -15.01
C ALA A 11 -15.14 -5.71 -15.84
N GLU A 12 -15.74 -6.88 -16.09
CA GLU A 12 -15.16 -7.94 -16.94
C GLU A 12 -14.93 -7.44 -18.38
N ALA A 13 -15.88 -6.70 -18.95
CA ALA A 13 -15.73 -6.14 -20.29
C ALA A 13 -14.61 -5.09 -20.37
N VAL A 14 -14.44 -4.27 -19.31
CA VAL A 14 -13.35 -3.28 -19.24
C VAL A 14 -12.02 -3.98 -19.06
N PHE A 15 -11.94 -4.97 -18.17
CA PHE A 15 -10.76 -5.79 -17.94
C PHE A 15 -10.36 -6.52 -19.23
N GLY A 16 -11.29 -7.23 -19.89
CA GLY A 16 -11.03 -7.93 -21.14
C GLY A 16 -10.50 -7.03 -22.25
N ARG A 17 -10.96 -5.78 -22.33
CA ARG A 17 -10.38 -4.79 -23.25
C ARG A 17 -8.93 -4.46 -22.90
N GLY A 18 -8.61 -4.36 -21.62
CA GLY A 18 -7.24 -4.13 -21.12
C GLY A 18 -6.30 -5.28 -21.50
N ILE A 19 -6.73 -6.52 -21.29
CA ILE A 19 -5.96 -7.72 -21.66
C ILE A 19 -5.79 -7.79 -23.20
N ALA A 20 -6.83 -7.55 -23.97
CA ALA A 20 -6.72 -7.54 -25.41
C ALA A 20 -5.79 -6.42 -25.94
N ALA A 21 -5.76 -5.27 -25.30
CA ALA A 21 -4.80 -4.21 -25.62
C ALA A 21 -3.36 -4.60 -25.25
N PHE A 22 -3.18 -5.23 -24.08
CA PHE A 22 -1.88 -5.75 -23.65
C PHE A 22 -1.33 -6.80 -24.64
N ALA A 23 -2.15 -7.78 -25.04
CA ALA A 23 -1.78 -8.79 -26.02
C ALA A 23 -1.39 -8.20 -27.41
N ARG A 24 -1.94 -7.04 -27.76
CA ARG A 24 -1.51 -6.28 -28.95
C ARG A 24 -0.32 -5.36 -28.70
N GLY A 25 0.21 -5.30 -27.49
CA GLY A 25 1.32 -4.43 -27.11
C GLY A 25 0.97 -2.93 -27.13
N LYS A 26 -0.29 -2.56 -26.85
CA LYS A 26 -0.79 -1.17 -26.84
C LYS A 26 -0.72 -0.59 -25.43
N TYR A 27 0.37 0.06 -25.14
CA TYR A 27 0.72 0.54 -23.78
C TYR A 27 -0.36 1.45 -23.18
N GLN A 28 -0.74 2.51 -23.89
CA GLN A 28 -1.68 3.51 -23.37
C GLN A 28 -3.10 2.95 -23.20
N GLU A 29 -3.58 2.17 -24.19
CA GLU A 29 -4.90 1.55 -24.13
C GLU A 29 -5.01 0.57 -22.96
N THR A 30 -3.94 -0.18 -22.68
CA THR A 30 -3.88 -1.12 -21.54
C THR A 30 -3.98 -0.38 -20.22
N ILE A 31 -3.20 0.69 -20.03
CA ILE A 31 -3.24 1.49 -18.81
C ILE A 31 -4.64 2.07 -18.58
N GLU A 32 -5.21 2.71 -19.60
CA GLU A 32 -6.54 3.33 -19.49
C GLU A 32 -7.62 2.32 -19.13
N ALA A 33 -7.63 1.15 -19.77
CA ALA A 33 -8.62 0.13 -19.49
C ALA A 33 -8.44 -0.48 -18.09
N LEU A 34 -7.22 -0.90 -17.70
CA LEU A 34 -6.99 -1.56 -16.42
C LEU A 34 -7.10 -0.60 -15.22
N THR A 35 -6.65 0.65 -15.36
CA THR A 35 -6.85 1.66 -14.29
C THR A 35 -8.32 2.03 -14.13
N ASN A 36 -9.10 2.06 -15.22
CA ASN A 36 -10.54 2.24 -15.15
C ASN A 36 -11.20 1.06 -14.41
N CYS A 37 -10.82 -0.19 -14.74
CA CYS A 37 -11.29 -1.38 -14.03
C CYS A 37 -11.00 -1.29 -12.52
N LEU A 38 -9.78 -0.92 -12.13
CA LEU A 38 -9.36 -0.76 -10.74
C LEU A 38 -10.09 0.37 -9.99
N SER A 39 -10.59 1.38 -10.70
CA SER A 39 -11.33 2.51 -10.12
C SER A 39 -12.83 2.23 -9.92
N MET A 40 -13.35 1.13 -10.46
CA MET A 40 -14.76 0.77 -10.30
C MET A 40 -15.06 0.34 -8.88
N GLU A 41 -16.31 0.54 -8.45
CA GLU A 41 -16.78 0.13 -7.12
C GLU A 41 -16.67 -1.39 -6.97
N LYS A 42 -15.88 -1.84 -5.98
CA LYS A 42 -15.59 -3.25 -5.77
C LYS A 42 -16.77 -3.99 -5.18
N THR A 43 -17.17 -5.09 -5.81
CA THR A 43 -18.11 -6.08 -5.27
C THR A 43 -17.41 -7.43 -5.13
N GLU A 44 -17.93 -8.31 -4.28
CA GLU A 44 -17.36 -9.67 -4.10
C GLU A 44 -17.33 -10.46 -5.42
N GLU A 45 -18.24 -10.16 -6.35
CA GLU A 45 -18.43 -10.90 -7.60
C GLU A 45 -17.28 -10.73 -8.61
N TYR A 46 -16.55 -9.59 -8.61
CA TYR A 46 -15.44 -9.35 -9.55
C TYR A 46 -14.14 -8.86 -8.88
N GLN A 47 -14.05 -9.02 -7.56
CA GLN A 47 -12.85 -8.64 -6.81
C GLN A 47 -11.58 -9.37 -7.29
N TYR A 48 -11.72 -10.58 -7.85
CA TYR A 48 -10.62 -11.36 -8.40
C TYR A 48 -9.89 -10.65 -9.54
N LEU A 49 -10.59 -9.84 -10.37
CA LEU A 49 -9.99 -9.09 -11.46
C LEU A 49 -8.96 -8.06 -10.99
N GLU A 50 -9.01 -7.64 -9.72
CA GLU A 50 -8.06 -6.68 -9.17
C GLU A 50 -6.63 -7.22 -9.18
N THR A 51 -6.44 -8.47 -8.77
CA THR A 51 -5.14 -9.13 -8.76
C THR A 51 -4.57 -9.23 -10.17
N ASP A 52 -5.39 -9.68 -11.12
CA ASP A 52 -4.95 -9.86 -12.50
C ASP A 52 -4.70 -8.52 -13.21
N ALA A 53 -5.51 -7.49 -12.91
CA ALA A 53 -5.27 -6.15 -13.43
C ALA A 53 -3.95 -5.56 -12.93
N TYR A 54 -3.63 -5.71 -11.65
CA TYR A 54 -2.35 -5.28 -11.09
C TYR A 54 -1.18 -6.09 -11.66
N ASN A 55 -1.31 -7.41 -11.80
CA ASN A 55 -0.28 -8.25 -12.44
C ASN A 55 -0.02 -7.83 -13.88
N THR A 56 -1.07 -7.62 -14.67
CA THR A 56 -0.93 -7.20 -16.07
C THR A 56 -0.30 -5.81 -16.20
N LEU A 57 -0.66 -4.87 -15.31
CA LEU A 57 0.01 -3.56 -15.24
C LEU A 57 1.49 -3.72 -14.87
N GLY A 58 1.81 -4.60 -13.91
CA GLY A 58 3.19 -4.92 -13.56
C GLY A 58 3.99 -5.42 -14.76
N MET A 59 3.46 -6.37 -15.54
CA MET A 59 4.07 -6.86 -16.77
C MET A 59 4.24 -5.76 -17.83
N LEU A 60 3.22 -4.93 -18.01
CA LEU A 60 3.26 -3.82 -18.95
C LEU A 60 4.37 -2.84 -18.62
N PHE A 61 4.48 -2.43 -17.35
CA PHE A 61 5.54 -1.52 -16.90
C PHE A 61 6.94 -2.16 -16.95
N TYR A 62 7.03 -3.46 -16.71
CA TYR A 62 8.28 -4.20 -16.91
C TYR A 62 8.72 -4.15 -18.38
N PHE A 63 7.84 -4.44 -19.35
CA PHE A 63 8.15 -4.37 -20.79
C PHE A 63 8.43 -2.94 -21.28
N ALA A 64 7.90 -1.95 -20.61
CA ALA A 64 8.22 -0.55 -20.87
C ALA A 64 9.55 -0.09 -20.26
N GLY A 65 10.14 -0.90 -19.33
CA GLY A 65 11.40 -0.59 -18.66
C GLY A 65 11.28 0.20 -17.35
N TYR A 66 10.10 0.22 -16.73
CA TYR A 66 9.84 0.87 -15.45
C TYR A 66 9.82 -0.16 -14.31
N GLU A 67 10.98 -0.75 -13.99
CA GLU A 67 11.10 -1.89 -13.07
C GLU A 67 10.57 -1.60 -11.66
N THR A 68 10.82 -0.41 -11.12
CA THR A 68 10.29 0.00 -9.81
C THR A 68 8.77 0.08 -9.81
N THR A 69 8.19 0.68 -10.85
CA THR A 69 6.73 0.75 -11.00
C THR A 69 6.11 -0.63 -11.22
N ALA A 70 6.78 -1.50 -11.98
CA ALA A 70 6.36 -2.88 -12.15
C ALA A 70 6.32 -3.62 -10.80
N LEU A 71 7.36 -3.46 -9.98
CA LEU A 71 7.41 -4.04 -8.64
C LEU A 71 6.28 -3.50 -7.74
N ASP A 72 5.99 -2.20 -7.77
CA ASP A 72 4.90 -1.60 -7.00
C ASP A 72 3.54 -2.21 -7.37
N TYR A 73 3.28 -2.41 -8.67
CA TYR A 73 2.07 -3.08 -9.13
C TYR A 73 2.01 -4.55 -8.73
N TYR A 74 3.11 -5.28 -8.82
CA TYR A 74 3.17 -6.67 -8.33
C TYR A 74 2.95 -6.77 -6.82
N LEU A 75 3.48 -5.85 -6.02
CA LEU A 75 3.22 -5.81 -4.57
C LEU A 75 1.74 -5.53 -4.28
N SER A 76 1.10 -4.64 -5.06
CA SER A 76 -0.34 -4.39 -4.97
C SER A 76 -1.16 -5.64 -5.35
N ALA A 77 -0.75 -6.36 -6.40
CA ALA A 77 -1.36 -7.64 -6.79
C ALA A 77 -1.25 -8.68 -5.67
N LEU A 78 -0.06 -8.81 -5.07
CA LEU A 78 0.19 -9.76 -3.97
C LEU A 78 -0.67 -9.45 -2.74
N GLU A 79 -0.80 -8.18 -2.38
CA GLU A 79 -1.67 -7.75 -1.29
C GLU A 79 -3.14 -8.06 -1.59
N SER A 80 -3.61 -7.76 -2.81
CA SER A 80 -4.97 -8.06 -3.25
C SER A 80 -5.24 -9.57 -3.21
N ALA A 81 -4.37 -10.39 -3.80
CA ALA A 81 -4.50 -11.85 -3.82
C ALA A 81 -4.55 -12.46 -2.40
N ARG A 82 -3.72 -11.96 -1.48
CA ARG A 82 -3.71 -12.41 -0.08
C ARG A 82 -5.00 -12.05 0.64
N LYS A 83 -5.53 -10.85 0.45
CA LYS A 83 -6.83 -10.42 1.04
C LYS A 83 -7.99 -11.27 0.54
N GLN A 84 -7.92 -11.75 -0.69
CA GLN A 84 -8.96 -12.57 -1.32
C GLN A 84 -8.76 -14.08 -1.06
N PHE A 85 -7.71 -14.49 -0.38
CA PHE A 85 -7.33 -15.90 -0.21
C PHE A 85 -7.21 -16.64 -1.56
N HIS A 86 -6.73 -15.93 -2.60
CA HIS A 86 -6.60 -16.44 -3.97
C HIS A 86 -5.19 -16.99 -4.20
N THR A 87 -4.98 -18.27 -3.94
CA THR A 87 -3.66 -18.92 -4.02
C THR A 87 -3.02 -18.79 -5.40
N GLY A 88 -3.77 -19.02 -6.48
CA GLY A 88 -3.27 -18.86 -7.85
C GLY A 88 -2.71 -17.45 -8.10
N GLY A 89 -3.43 -16.42 -7.65
CA GLY A 89 -2.97 -15.03 -7.73
C GLY A 89 -1.71 -14.76 -6.90
N VAL A 90 -1.61 -15.35 -5.70
CA VAL A 90 -0.39 -15.23 -4.88
C VAL A 90 0.80 -15.86 -5.59
N VAL A 91 0.63 -17.09 -6.12
CA VAL A 91 1.71 -17.83 -6.79
C VAL A 91 2.16 -17.10 -8.06
N SER A 92 1.23 -16.74 -8.95
CA SER A 92 1.56 -16.04 -10.19
C SER A 92 2.28 -14.71 -9.95
N THR A 93 1.83 -13.96 -8.95
CA THR A 93 2.48 -12.68 -8.59
C THR A 93 3.89 -12.89 -8.03
N LEU A 94 4.09 -13.89 -7.16
CA LEU A 94 5.42 -14.21 -6.63
C LEU A 94 6.38 -14.67 -7.73
N LEU A 95 5.89 -15.45 -8.70
CA LEU A 95 6.64 -15.84 -9.89
C LEU A 95 7.04 -14.61 -10.71
N ASN A 96 6.12 -13.68 -10.96
CA ASN A 96 6.41 -12.44 -11.70
C ASN A 96 7.47 -11.56 -11.00
N ILE A 97 7.41 -11.44 -9.67
CA ILE A 97 8.45 -10.73 -8.90
C ILE A 97 9.79 -11.45 -9.02
N GLY A 98 9.80 -12.78 -8.94
CA GLY A 98 11.00 -13.59 -9.14
C GLY A 98 11.61 -13.38 -10.54
N LEU A 99 10.78 -13.39 -11.58
CA LEU A 99 11.20 -13.14 -12.97
C LEU A 99 11.77 -11.72 -13.15
N LEU A 100 11.17 -10.71 -12.51
CA LEU A 100 11.70 -9.33 -12.52
C LEU A 100 13.15 -9.28 -12.01
N TYR A 101 13.42 -9.90 -10.86
CA TYR A 101 14.76 -9.97 -10.30
C TYR A 101 15.72 -10.87 -11.14
N GLN A 102 15.21 -11.97 -11.70
CA GLN A 102 15.99 -12.84 -12.58
C GLN A 102 16.44 -12.11 -13.85
N ALA A 103 15.56 -11.31 -14.47
CA ALA A 103 15.88 -10.50 -15.63
C ALA A 103 16.98 -9.46 -15.34
N GLY A 104 17.00 -8.91 -14.11
CA GLY A 104 18.08 -8.07 -13.61
C GLY A 104 19.35 -8.84 -13.21
N LYS A 105 19.38 -10.18 -13.39
CA LYS A 105 20.47 -11.07 -12.94
C LYS A 105 20.69 -11.07 -11.42
N GLU A 106 19.70 -10.60 -10.65
CA GLU A 106 19.70 -10.60 -9.19
C GLU A 106 19.21 -11.93 -8.63
N TYR A 107 19.88 -13.03 -9.00
CA TYR A 107 19.43 -14.40 -8.71
C TYR A 107 19.24 -14.70 -7.22
N GLY A 108 20.06 -14.10 -6.35
CA GLY A 108 19.89 -14.22 -4.90
C GLY A 108 18.61 -13.60 -4.37
N ARG A 109 18.05 -12.60 -5.07
CA ARG A 109 16.76 -11.99 -4.76
C ARG A 109 15.58 -12.71 -5.39
N ALA A 110 15.77 -13.32 -6.56
CA ALA A 110 14.74 -14.10 -7.25
C ALA A 110 14.37 -15.39 -6.48
N MET A 111 15.36 -16.13 -5.99
CA MET A 111 15.17 -17.43 -5.32
C MET A 111 14.15 -17.40 -4.17
N PRO A 112 14.20 -16.48 -3.21
CA PRO A 112 13.20 -16.41 -2.14
C PRO A 112 11.75 -16.27 -2.62
N TYR A 113 11.50 -15.56 -3.72
CA TYR A 113 10.17 -15.40 -4.28
C TYR A 113 9.66 -16.69 -4.91
N TYR A 114 10.49 -17.40 -5.65
CA TYR A 114 10.13 -18.69 -6.20
C TYR A 114 9.87 -19.75 -5.12
N MET A 115 10.67 -19.74 -4.05
CA MET A 115 10.44 -20.63 -2.89
C MET A 115 9.11 -20.30 -2.18
N GLN A 116 8.78 -19.01 -1.99
CA GLN A 116 7.51 -18.61 -1.42
C GLN A 116 6.33 -18.98 -2.35
N ALA A 117 6.50 -18.88 -3.67
CA ALA A 117 5.47 -19.31 -4.63
C ALA A 117 5.19 -20.81 -4.49
N LYS A 118 6.23 -21.64 -4.41
CA LYS A 118 6.13 -23.07 -4.17
C LYS A 118 5.40 -23.37 -2.85
N GLU A 119 5.86 -22.78 -1.75
CA GLU A 119 5.27 -22.94 -0.43
C GLU A 119 3.79 -22.57 -0.41
N ALA A 120 3.42 -21.44 -1.05
CA ALA A 120 2.02 -21.02 -1.16
C ALA A 120 1.17 -22.03 -1.93
N ALA A 121 1.69 -22.62 -3.02
CA ALA A 121 1.00 -23.64 -3.81
C ALA A 121 0.84 -24.96 -3.04
N GLU A 122 1.86 -25.39 -2.28
CA GLU A 122 1.83 -26.62 -1.48
C GLU A 122 0.86 -26.53 -0.29
N HIS A 123 0.69 -25.34 0.29
CA HIS A 123 -0.22 -25.12 1.43
C HIS A 123 -1.69 -24.98 1.05
N ASP A 124 -2.03 -24.90 -0.23
CA ASP A 124 -3.44 -24.85 -0.66
C ASP A 124 -4.10 -26.24 -0.61
N LEU A 125 -4.66 -26.55 0.57
CA LEU A 125 -5.37 -27.80 0.85
C LEU A 125 -6.65 -27.99 0.01
N LYS A 126 -7.15 -26.95 -0.65
CA LYS A 126 -8.43 -26.98 -1.38
C LYS A 126 -8.27 -27.29 -2.86
N SER A 127 -7.29 -26.69 -3.51
CA SER A 127 -7.11 -26.85 -4.96
C SER A 127 -6.12 -27.96 -5.30
N HIS A 128 -5.09 -28.19 -4.47
CA HIS A 128 -3.96 -29.08 -4.79
C HIS A 128 -3.55 -28.94 -6.27
N ASP A 129 -3.45 -27.66 -6.70
CA ASP A 129 -3.12 -27.38 -8.09
C ASP A 129 -1.65 -27.70 -8.33
N MET A 130 -1.43 -28.94 -8.75
CA MET A 130 -0.11 -29.46 -9.07
C MET A 130 0.60 -28.61 -10.12
N LEU A 131 -0.14 -27.94 -11.00
CA LEU A 131 0.43 -27.12 -12.06
C LEU A 131 1.15 -25.90 -11.47
N LEU A 132 0.60 -25.25 -10.44
CA LEU A 132 1.23 -24.12 -9.77
C LEU A 132 2.55 -24.51 -9.08
N ILE A 133 2.59 -25.69 -8.47
CA ILE A 133 3.81 -26.24 -7.87
C ILE A 133 4.87 -26.47 -8.96
N LEU A 134 4.47 -27.08 -10.07
CA LEU A 134 5.37 -27.39 -11.18
C LEU A 134 5.94 -26.11 -11.83
N TYR A 135 5.15 -25.05 -11.97
CA TYR A 135 5.65 -23.75 -12.43
C TYR A 135 6.75 -23.20 -11.51
N ALA A 136 6.52 -23.23 -10.21
CA ALA A 136 7.52 -22.76 -9.24
C ALA A 136 8.78 -23.63 -9.29
N ASP A 137 8.63 -24.94 -9.36
CA ASP A 137 9.74 -25.89 -9.44
C ASP A 137 10.59 -25.71 -10.69
N ILE A 138 9.97 -25.47 -11.84
CA ILE A 138 10.70 -25.19 -13.09
C ILE A 138 11.51 -23.89 -12.96
N GLN A 139 10.94 -22.82 -12.41
CA GLN A 139 11.65 -21.55 -12.22
C GLN A 139 12.84 -21.72 -11.26
N ILE A 140 12.67 -22.47 -10.18
CA ILE A 140 13.75 -22.81 -9.25
C ILE A 140 14.85 -23.62 -9.95
N ALA A 141 14.48 -24.65 -10.75
CA ALA A 141 15.43 -25.49 -11.46
C ALA A 141 16.20 -24.70 -12.53
N GLN A 142 15.54 -23.80 -13.29
CA GLN A 142 16.20 -22.91 -14.22
C GLN A 142 17.18 -21.97 -13.50
N LEU A 143 16.81 -21.47 -12.33
CA LEU A 143 17.68 -20.61 -11.54
C LEU A 143 18.90 -21.35 -11.03
N TYR A 144 18.76 -22.61 -10.60
CA TYR A 144 19.89 -23.48 -10.28
C TYR A 144 20.85 -23.69 -11.48
N CYS A 145 20.31 -23.88 -12.69
CA CYS A 145 21.14 -23.94 -13.89
C CYS A 145 21.93 -22.64 -14.10
N ARG A 146 21.29 -21.47 -13.98
CA ARG A 146 21.94 -20.16 -14.12
C ARG A 146 23.01 -19.89 -13.04
N LEU A 147 22.87 -20.49 -11.86
CA LEU A 147 23.84 -20.45 -10.76
C LEU A 147 24.94 -21.51 -10.87
N GLY A 148 24.92 -22.38 -11.90
CA GLY A 148 25.87 -23.49 -12.09
C GLY A 148 25.63 -24.69 -11.16
N GLN A 149 24.48 -24.70 -10.42
CA GLN A 149 24.11 -25.75 -9.47
C GLN A 149 23.32 -26.89 -10.17
N TYR A 150 23.89 -27.46 -11.21
CA TYR A 150 23.21 -28.44 -12.07
C TYR A 150 22.80 -29.72 -11.35
N GLY A 151 23.45 -30.07 -10.23
CA GLY A 151 23.07 -31.25 -9.43
C GLY A 151 21.68 -31.06 -8.81
N GLU A 152 21.40 -29.89 -8.26
CA GLU A 152 20.08 -29.56 -7.68
C GLU A 152 19.04 -29.39 -8.79
N ALA A 153 19.40 -28.77 -9.90
CA ALA A 153 18.50 -28.62 -11.05
C ALA A 153 18.04 -30.00 -11.58
N LYS A 154 18.96 -30.97 -11.72
CA LYS A 154 18.64 -32.34 -12.18
C LYS A 154 17.78 -33.12 -11.19
N ARG A 155 18.00 -32.94 -9.89
CA ARG A 155 17.17 -33.57 -8.87
C ARG A 155 15.72 -33.09 -9.01
N LEU A 156 15.53 -31.77 -9.03
CA LEU A 156 14.22 -31.18 -9.17
C LEU A 156 13.57 -31.50 -10.53
N TYR A 157 14.35 -31.54 -11.60
CA TYR A 157 13.89 -31.98 -12.93
C TYR A 157 13.29 -33.40 -12.91
N THR A 158 13.90 -34.32 -12.17
CA THR A 158 13.36 -35.69 -12.05
C THR A 158 12.01 -35.73 -11.35
N GLU A 159 11.81 -34.85 -10.37
CA GLU A 159 10.50 -34.68 -9.70
C GLU A 159 9.47 -34.10 -10.67
N ILE A 160 9.83 -33.05 -11.41
CA ILE A 160 8.96 -32.42 -12.43
C ILE A 160 8.52 -33.45 -13.49
N GLU A 161 9.45 -34.25 -14.03
CA GLU A 161 9.17 -35.28 -15.04
C GLU A 161 8.16 -36.33 -14.57
N ASN A 162 8.19 -36.72 -13.30
CA ASN A 162 7.23 -37.68 -12.75
C ASN A 162 5.77 -37.15 -12.79
N TYR A 163 5.58 -35.85 -12.81
CA TYR A 163 4.26 -35.19 -12.81
C TYR A 163 3.91 -34.51 -14.15
N ALA A 164 4.90 -34.26 -15.01
CA ALA A 164 4.71 -33.54 -16.28
C ALA A 164 3.77 -34.24 -17.27
N GLN A 165 3.51 -35.55 -17.11
CA GLN A 165 2.52 -36.28 -17.94
C GLN A 165 1.08 -35.82 -17.70
N VAL A 166 0.82 -35.05 -16.62
CA VAL A 166 -0.50 -34.54 -16.24
C VAL A 166 -0.73 -33.13 -16.79
N ALA A 167 0.33 -32.40 -17.14
CA ALA A 167 0.26 -31.01 -17.56
C ALA A 167 0.33 -30.90 -19.11
N ALA A 168 -0.83 -30.86 -19.75
CA ALA A 168 -0.95 -30.61 -21.20
C ALA A 168 -1.08 -29.11 -21.54
N ASP A 169 -0.68 -28.21 -20.63
CA ASP A 169 -0.77 -26.76 -20.80
C ASP A 169 0.38 -26.23 -21.66
N GLY A 170 0.08 -25.39 -22.66
CA GLY A 170 1.05 -24.83 -23.60
C GLY A 170 2.08 -23.92 -22.93
N GLU A 171 1.69 -23.13 -21.93
CA GLU A 171 2.58 -22.24 -21.17
C GLU A 171 3.58 -23.04 -20.32
N PHE A 172 3.10 -24.08 -19.66
CA PHE A 172 3.95 -25.03 -18.94
C PHE A 172 5.00 -25.65 -19.86
N LEU A 173 4.62 -26.04 -21.06
CA LEU A 173 5.50 -26.66 -22.05
C LEU A 173 6.66 -25.72 -22.41
N LEU A 174 6.40 -24.44 -22.66
CA LEU A 174 7.45 -23.46 -22.99
C LEU A 174 8.42 -23.26 -21.83
N THR A 175 7.90 -23.10 -20.63
CA THR A 175 8.72 -22.92 -19.44
C THR A 175 9.62 -24.16 -19.21
N LYS A 176 9.09 -25.34 -19.46
CA LYS A 176 9.83 -26.61 -19.41
C LYS A 176 10.89 -26.70 -20.50
N TRP A 177 10.62 -26.30 -21.74
CA TRP A 177 11.61 -26.34 -22.83
C TRP A 177 12.87 -25.52 -22.51
N MET A 178 12.74 -24.36 -21.84
CA MET A 178 13.92 -23.62 -21.38
C MET A 178 14.80 -24.47 -20.45
N LEU A 179 14.18 -25.15 -19.49
CA LEU A 179 14.91 -26.02 -18.56
C LEU A 179 15.54 -27.22 -19.29
N ASP A 180 14.81 -27.83 -20.23
CA ASP A 180 15.30 -28.93 -21.06
C ASP A 180 16.53 -28.51 -21.90
N ILE A 181 16.50 -27.32 -22.51
CA ILE A 181 17.61 -26.76 -23.29
C ILE A 181 18.82 -26.52 -22.39
N LEU A 182 18.65 -25.91 -21.22
CA LEU A 182 19.74 -25.65 -20.28
C LEU A 182 20.40 -26.94 -19.77
N LEU A 183 19.62 -27.98 -19.49
CA LEU A 183 20.13 -29.27 -19.04
C LEU A 183 20.77 -30.07 -20.17
N ALA A 184 20.25 -30.00 -21.40
CA ALA A 184 20.83 -30.63 -22.57
C ALA A 184 22.18 -30.00 -22.93
N ASP A 185 22.27 -28.67 -22.87
CA ASP A 185 23.54 -27.96 -23.08
C ASP A 185 24.60 -28.37 -22.04
N TYR A 186 24.24 -28.37 -20.75
CA TYR A 186 25.13 -28.84 -19.69
C TYR A 186 25.61 -30.29 -19.92
N ALA A 187 24.77 -31.14 -20.49
CA ALA A 187 25.11 -32.51 -20.85
C ALA A 187 25.91 -32.62 -22.16
N ALA A 188 26.18 -31.52 -22.85
CA ALA A 188 26.75 -31.47 -24.20
C ALA A 188 25.94 -32.25 -25.25
N ASP A 189 24.62 -32.39 -25.03
CA ASP A 189 23.69 -33.03 -25.98
C ASP A 189 23.16 -32.00 -26.98
N TYR A 190 24.01 -31.59 -27.90
CA TYR A 190 23.70 -30.61 -28.93
C TYR A 190 22.61 -31.06 -29.90
N GLY A 191 22.42 -32.39 -30.06
CA GLY A 191 21.31 -32.92 -30.85
C GLY A 191 19.96 -32.60 -30.22
N LYS A 192 19.84 -32.80 -28.91
CA LYS A 192 18.64 -32.45 -28.16
C LYS A 192 18.39 -30.92 -28.11
N VAL A 193 19.47 -30.14 -27.92
CA VAL A 193 19.37 -28.66 -27.99
C VAL A 193 18.79 -28.20 -29.32
N HIS A 194 19.32 -28.73 -30.44
CA HIS A 194 18.85 -28.40 -31.78
C HIS A 194 17.36 -28.77 -31.99
N MET A 195 16.96 -29.98 -31.60
CA MET A 195 15.60 -30.48 -31.72
C MET A 195 14.62 -29.56 -30.93
N LEU A 196 14.92 -29.29 -29.67
CA LEU A 196 14.07 -28.42 -28.82
C LEU A 196 14.01 -27.01 -29.36
N THR A 197 15.10 -26.48 -29.92
CA THR A 197 15.09 -25.12 -30.53
C THR A 197 14.23 -25.06 -31.78
N GLU A 198 14.19 -26.11 -32.60
CA GLU A 198 13.28 -26.19 -33.74
C GLU A 198 11.82 -26.25 -33.28
N ASP A 199 11.50 -26.96 -32.18
CA ASP A 199 10.17 -26.98 -31.59
C ASP A 199 9.76 -25.56 -31.09
N VAL A 200 10.67 -24.83 -30.43
CA VAL A 200 10.48 -23.45 -30.03
C VAL A 200 10.24 -22.54 -31.23
N ILE A 201 10.98 -22.67 -32.31
CA ILE A 201 10.84 -21.88 -33.54
C ILE A 201 9.48 -22.15 -34.18
N ASN A 202 9.03 -23.41 -34.25
CA ASN A 202 7.74 -23.78 -34.80
C ASN A 202 6.61 -23.21 -33.96
N HIS A 203 6.71 -23.33 -32.63
CA HIS A 203 5.73 -22.73 -31.72
C HIS A 203 5.66 -21.20 -31.87
N LEU A 204 6.82 -20.51 -31.90
CA LEU A 204 6.87 -19.05 -32.10
C LEU A 204 6.18 -18.59 -33.40
N ARG A 205 6.21 -19.37 -34.46
CA ARG A 205 5.50 -19.04 -35.72
C ARG A 205 4.00 -19.01 -35.55
N GLU A 206 3.45 -19.93 -34.79
CA GLU A 206 2.00 -20.18 -34.62
C GLU A 206 1.41 -19.43 -33.42
N ASP A 207 2.24 -19.00 -32.47
CA ASP A 207 1.81 -18.38 -31.22
C ASP A 207 1.14 -17.01 -31.46
N GLU A 208 -0.17 -16.93 -31.20
CA GLU A 208 -0.95 -15.69 -31.27
C GLU A 208 -0.86 -14.87 -30.00
N GLN A 209 -0.50 -15.49 -28.86
CA GLN A 209 -0.38 -14.86 -27.52
C GLN A 209 1.08 -14.58 -27.13
N PHE A 210 1.96 -14.46 -28.11
CA PHE A 210 3.41 -14.36 -27.94
C PHE A 210 3.87 -13.24 -26.98
N VAL A 211 3.06 -12.22 -26.75
CA VAL A 211 3.43 -11.06 -25.89
C VAL A 211 3.68 -11.51 -24.45
N GLU A 212 2.87 -12.40 -23.91
CA GLU A 212 3.02 -12.92 -22.55
C GLU A 212 4.28 -13.77 -22.37
N GLN A 213 4.72 -14.41 -23.46
CA GLN A 213 5.81 -15.37 -23.49
C GLN A 213 7.09 -14.84 -24.14
N ILE A 214 7.11 -13.56 -24.50
CA ILE A 214 8.17 -12.99 -25.34
C ILE A 214 9.54 -13.04 -24.71
N ASP A 215 9.63 -12.88 -23.37
CA ASP A 215 10.91 -13.00 -22.66
C ASP A 215 11.51 -14.40 -22.82
N PHE A 216 10.68 -15.44 -22.82
CA PHE A 216 11.14 -16.80 -23.09
C PHE A 216 11.81 -16.91 -24.46
N TYR A 217 11.16 -16.40 -25.51
CA TYR A 217 11.72 -16.46 -26.87
C TYR A 217 12.99 -15.63 -27.02
N VAL A 218 13.07 -14.48 -26.35
CA VAL A 218 14.28 -13.65 -26.32
C VAL A 218 15.40 -14.34 -25.58
N ASP A 219 15.11 -14.97 -24.43
CA ASP A 219 16.10 -15.75 -23.67
C ASP A 219 16.64 -16.93 -24.48
N VAL A 220 15.78 -17.65 -25.23
CA VAL A 220 16.22 -18.71 -26.13
C VAL A 220 17.08 -18.15 -27.26
N CYS A 221 16.73 -17.00 -27.82
CA CYS A 221 17.53 -16.33 -28.86
C CYS A 221 18.95 -15.96 -28.33
N GLU A 222 19.02 -15.36 -27.14
CA GLU A 222 20.29 -15.03 -26.49
C GLU A 222 21.14 -16.29 -26.20
N LEU A 223 20.50 -17.37 -25.78
CA LEU A 223 21.15 -18.65 -25.51
C LEU A 223 21.70 -19.25 -26.79
N MET A 224 20.92 -19.31 -27.87
CA MET A 224 21.39 -19.80 -29.17
C MET A 224 22.54 -18.95 -29.72
N PHE A 225 22.49 -17.66 -29.56
CA PHE A 225 23.60 -16.78 -29.92
C PHE A 225 24.87 -17.11 -29.12
N SER A 226 24.73 -17.33 -27.79
CA SER A 226 25.88 -17.69 -26.93
C SER A 226 26.50 -19.01 -27.27
N TYR A 227 25.75 -19.95 -27.87
CA TYR A 227 26.24 -21.25 -28.34
C TYR A 227 26.84 -21.19 -29.75
N GLY A 228 26.78 -20.04 -30.41
CA GLY A 228 27.24 -19.89 -31.79
C GLY A 228 26.29 -20.54 -32.82
N ASN A 229 25.04 -20.81 -32.48
CA ASN A 229 24.01 -21.34 -33.37
C ASN A 229 23.44 -20.23 -34.27
N VAL A 230 24.22 -19.85 -35.26
CA VAL A 230 24.01 -18.69 -36.12
C VAL A 230 22.66 -18.70 -36.84
N ARG A 231 22.27 -19.88 -37.38
CA ARG A 231 21.05 -20.06 -38.16
C ARG A 231 19.79 -19.91 -37.25
N GLU A 232 19.77 -20.60 -36.16
CA GLU A 232 18.66 -20.61 -35.18
C GLU A 232 18.49 -19.21 -34.58
N THR A 233 19.60 -18.60 -34.15
CA THR A 233 19.60 -17.20 -33.64
C THR A 233 18.97 -16.25 -34.67
N ARG A 234 19.38 -16.32 -35.93
CA ARG A 234 18.85 -15.48 -37.01
C ARG A 234 17.35 -15.70 -37.20
N THR A 235 16.92 -16.96 -37.24
CA THR A 235 15.51 -17.32 -37.44
C THR A 235 14.63 -16.81 -36.32
N ILE A 236 15.02 -17.00 -35.06
CA ILE A 236 14.26 -16.53 -33.88
C ILE A 236 14.21 -15.00 -33.86
N LEU A 237 15.36 -14.36 -34.11
CA LEU A 237 15.46 -12.89 -34.10
C LEU A 237 14.55 -12.24 -35.16
N ASP A 238 14.49 -12.79 -36.38
CA ASP A 238 13.63 -12.28 -37.43
C ASP A 238 12.14 -12.46 -37.12
N LEU A 239 11.76 -13.62 -36.56
CA LEU A 239 10.39 -13.91 -36.14
C LEU A 239 9.92 -12.98 -35.02
N ILE A 240 10.73 -12.81 -33.98
CA ILE A 240 10.37 -11.92 -32.86
C ILE A 240 10.25 -10.48 -33.38
N ARG A 241 11.21 -10.01 -34.18
CA ARG A 241 11.20 -8.65 -34.74
C ARG A 241 9.93 -8.37 -35.54
N GLU A 242 9.49 -9.31 -36.36
CA GLU A 242 8.23 -9.17 -37.13
C GLU A 242 7.01 -9.08 -36.20
N LYS A 243 6.96 -9.91 -35.15
CA LYS A 243 5.82 -9.94 -34.23
C LYS A 243 5.74 -8.68 -33.34
N ILE A 244 6.88 -8.06 -32.96
CA ILE A 244 6.88 -6.86 -32.09
C ILE A 244 6.85 -5.53 -32.84
N LYS A 245 6.93 -5.51 -34.16
CA LYS A 245 7.11 -4.28 -34.94
C LYS A 245 6.07 -3.20 -34.61
N ASP A 246 4.80 -3.61 -34.44
CA ASP A 246 3.64 -2.74 -34.21
C ASP A 246 3.28 -2.56 -32.73
N THR A 247 4.07 -3.12 -31.81
CA THR A 247 3.89 -2.95 -30.36
C THR A 247 4.54 -1.66 -29.88
N ASP A 248 4.16 -1.22 -28.67
CA ASP A 248 4.76 -0.06 -27.99
C ASP A 248 5.88 -0.45 -27.01
N PHE A 249 6.28 -1.71 -26.96
CA PHE A 249 7.25 -2.25 -25.98
C PHE A 249 8.71 -1.87 -26.32
N LEU A 250 9.06 -0.67 -25.96
CA LEU A 250 10.34 -0.07 -26.37
C LEU A 250 11.56 -0.78 -25.77
N ARG A 251 11.50 -1.17 -24.47
CA ARG A 251 12.57 -1.94 -23.82
C ARG A 251 12.84 -3.26 -24.54
N LEU A 252 11.75 -3.93 -24.93
CA LEU A 252 11.84 -5.20 -25.64
C LEU A 252 12.49 -5.01 -27.02
N LYS A 253 12.06 -3.99 -27.77
CA LYS A 253 12.69 -3.61 -29.04
C LYS A 253 14.18 -3.32 -28.87
N MET A 254 14.56 -2.63 -27.79
CA MET A 254 15.97 -2.36 -27.49
C MET A 254 16.75 -3.65 -27.22
N ARG A 255 16.17 -4.58 -26.43
CA ARG A 255 16.82 -5.87 -26.15
C ARG A 255 17.05 -6.69 -27.42
N ILE A 256 16.07 -6.71 -28.33
CA ILE A 256 16.18 -7.36 -29.64
C ILE A 256 17.25 -6.69 -30.53
N GLU A 257 17.28 -5.35 -30.60
CA GLU A 257 18.31 -4.66 -31.35
C GLU A 257 19.71 -4.82 -30.74
N GLN A 258 19.81 -5.00 -29.41
CA GLN A 258 21.09 -5.31 -28.77
C GLN A 258 21.62 -6.71 -29.21
N ILE A 259 20.74 -7.71 -29.30
CA ILE A 259 21.10 -9.03 -29.84
C ILE A 259 21.54 -8.89 -31.29
N GLU A 260 20.80 -8.11 -32.11
CA GLU A 260 21.13 -7.85 -33.50
C GLU A 260 22.50 -7.17 -33.65
N VAL A 261 22.80 -6.18 -32.82
CA VAL A 261 24.11 -5.52 -32.82
C VAL A 261 25.24 -6.52 -32.53
N ASN A 262 25.04 -7.39 -31.53
CA ASN A 262 26.03 -8.42 -31.21
C ASN A 262 26.18 -9.46 -32.33
N TYR A 263 25.03 -9.90 -32.92
CA TYR A 263 25.02 -10.82 -34.04
C TYR A 263 25.74 -10.25 -35.26
N GLN A 264 25.43 -8.99 -35.66
CA GLN A 264 26.06 -8.36 -36.81
C GLN A 264 27.56 -8.03 -36.57
N LYS A 265 27.94 -7.77 -35.35
CA LYS A 265 29.34 -7.58 -34.96
C LYS A 265 30.16 -8.83 -35.23
N GLU A 266 29.59 -10.01 -34.94
CA GLU A 266 30.31 -11.29 -34.99
C GLU A 266 30.20 -11.96 -36.36
N TYR A 267 29.02 -11.92 -36.98
CA TYR A 267 28.72 -12.66 -38.21
C TYR A 267 28.33 -11.79 -39.41
N GLY A 268 28.12 -10.50 -39.21
CA GLY A 268 27.61 -9.59 -40.24
C GLY A 268 28.70 -8.85 -41.00
N ARG A 269 28.27 -7.97 -41.92
CA ARG A 269 29.13 -7.05 -42.64
C ARG A 269 29.18 -5.71 -41.90
N ASP A 270 30.22 -4.94 -42.06
CA ASP A 270 30.41 -3.60 -41.46
C ASP A 270 29.19 -2.66 -41.65
N MET A 271 28.57 -2.71 -42.80
CA MET A 271 27.37 -1.89 -43.11
C MET A 271 26.18 -2.32 -42.27
N ASP A 272 25.93 -3.62 -42.14
CA ASP A 272 24.81 -4.20 -41.39
C ASP A 272 24.98 -3.94 -39.89
N TYR A 273 26.23 -4.06 -39.39
CA TYR A 273 26.59 -3.71 -38.01
C TYR A 273 26.33 -2.22 -37.71
N LYS A 274 26.77 -1.31 -38.56
CA LYS A 274 26.55 0.12 -38.39
C LYS A 274 25.07 0.49 -38.38
N GLU A 275 24.27 -0.16 -39.22
CA GLU A 275 22.83 0.07 -39.30
C GLU A 275 22.12 -0.46 -38.05
N ALA A 276 22.50 -1.63 -37.53
CA ALA A 276 22.01 -2.17 -36.26
C ALA A 276 22.35 -1.26 -35.08
N CYS A 277 23.58 -0.77 -35.00
CA CYS A 277 23.98 0.20 -33.98
C CYS A 277 23.15 1.49 -34.03
N LYS A 278 22.89 2.01 -35.23
CA LYS A 278 22.07 3.20 -35.41
C LYS A 278 20.63 3.00 -34.93
N ARG A 279 19.99 1.85 -35.26
CA ARG A 279 18.64 1.52 -34.77
C ARG A 279 18.63 1.40 -33.26
N TYR A 280 19.60 0.70 -32.65
CA TYR A 280 19.72 0.57 -31.20
C TYR A 280 19.85 1.93 -30.52
N ILE A 281 20.74 2.79 -30.98
CA ILE A 281 20.96 4.13 -30.41
C ILE A 281 19.70 4.98 -30.51
N THR A 282 18.97 4.90 -31.62
CA THR A 282 17.73 5.65 -31.81
C THR A 282 16.63 5.19 -30.82
N LEU A 283 16.50 3.87 -30.64
CA LEU A 283 15.56 3.31 -29.66
C LEU A 283 15.93 3.65 -28.23
N HIS A 284 17.23 3.59 -27.92
CA HIS A 284 17.74 3.94 -26.60
C HIS A 284 17.48 5.42 -26.27
N ALA A 285 17.75 6.33 -27.18
CA ALA A 285 17.48 7.75 -27.00
C ALA A 285 15.98 8.02 -26.73
N ARG A 286 15.10 7.36 -27.51
CA ARG A 286 13.66 7.48 -27.31
C ARG A 286 13.19 6.89 -25.98
N HIS A 287 13.81 5.80 -25.53
CA HIS A 287 13.50 5.20 -24.24
C HIS A 287 13.89 6.13 -23.08
N GLU A 288 15.09 6.73 -23.15
CA GLU A 288 15.54 7.70 -22.13
C GLU A 288 14.64 8.95 -22.07
N GLU A 289 14.19 9.44 -23.23
CA GLU A 289 13.25 10.56 -23.31
C GLU A 289 11.92 10.22 -22.61
N LEU A 290 11.33 9.06 -22.92
CA LEU A 290 10.09 8.59 -22.27
C LEU A 290 10.28 8.36 -20.76
N LEU A 291 11.41 7.81 -20.33
CA LEU A 291 11.74 7.67 -18.91
C LEU A 291 11.82 9.03 -18.22
N ALA A 292 12.42 10.04 -18.87
CA ALA A 292 12.51 11.38 -18.32
C ALA A 292 11.11 12.04 -18.19
N GLU A 293 10.26 11.90 -19.21
CA GLU A 293 8.87 12.38 -19.16
C GLU A 293 8.07 11.71 -18.05
N PHE A 294 8.19 10.40 -17.90
CA PHE A 294 7.50 9.62 -16.85
C PHE A 294 7.97 10.05 -15.45
N ARG A 295 9.29 10.20 -15.23
CA ARG A 295 9.83 10.71 -13.96
C ARG A 295 9.29 12.10 -13.64
N LYS A 296 9.24 13.00 -14.63
CA LYS A 296 8.69 14.35 -14.45
C LYS A 296 7.21 14.32 -14.07
N LYS A 297 6.42 13.47 -14.71
CA LYS A 297 5.00 13.30 -14.41
C LYS A 297 4.79 12.73 -13.01
N ASN A 298 5.57 11.72 -12.61
CA ASN A 298 5.49 11.14 -11.27
C ASN A 298 5.88 12.14 -10.18
N LEU A 299 6.95 12.93 -10.37
CA LEU A 299 7.32 13.99 -9.42
C LEU A 299 6.19 15.02 -9.28
N SER A 300 5.57 15.44 -10.39
CA SER A 300 4.42 16.37 -10.35
C SER A 300 3.20 15.76 -9.62
N ASN A 301 2.95 14.46 -9.80
CA ASN A 301 1.88 13.76 -9.10
C ASN A 301 2.17 13.65 -7.60
N MET A 302 3.40 13.32 -7.21
CA MET A 302 3.83 13.27 -5.81
C MET A 302 3.66 14.63 -5.12
N ASP A 303 4.08 15.72 -5.77
CA ASP A 303 3.87 17.09 -5.26
C ASP A 303 2.38 17.41 -5.08
N SER A 304 1.54 16.95 -6.01
CA SER A 304 0.10 17.16 -5.96
C SER A 304 -0.56 16.33 -4.83
N MET A 305 -0.13 15.08 -4.66
CA MET A 305 -0.59 14.23 -3.55
C MET A 305 -0.17 14.78 -2.20
N GLN A 306 1.07 15.25 -2.07
CA GLN A 306 1.56 15.85 -0.84
C GLN A 306 0.77 17.11 -0.47
N LYS A 307 0.48 17.97 -1.45
CA LYS A 307 -0.40 19.14 -1.25
C LYS A 307 -1.81 18.75 -0.80
N LEU A 308 -2.37 17.68 -1.39
CA LEU A 308 -3.69 17.17 -1.02
C LEU A 308 -3.70 16.59 0.41
N GLU A 309 -2.65 15.86 0.79
CA GLU A 309 -2.48 15.36 2.15
C GLU A 309 -2.34 16.48 3.16
N ASP A 310 -1.55 17.52 2.84
CA ASP A 310 -1.38 18.69 3.70
C ASP A 310 -2.72 19.45 3.85
N GLN A 311 -3.48 19.60 2.76
CA GLN A 311 -4.83 20.17 2.81
C GLN A 311 -5.78 19.32 3.65
N LYS A 312 -5.73 17.98 3.51
CA LYS A 312 -6.53 17.06 4.32
C LYS A 312 -6.17 17.15 5.80
N ARG A 313 -4.88 17.14 6.15
CA ARG A 313 -4.41 17.32 7.54
C ARG A 313 -4.87 18.65 8.13
N GLU A 314 -4.76 19.73 7.35
CA GLU A 314 -5.22 21.05 7.80
C GLU A 314 -6.74 21.09 7.96
N PHE A 315 -7.50 20.48 7.05
CA PHE A 315 -8.95 20.34 7.19
C PHE A 315 -9.34 19.51 8.42
N GLU A 316 -8.68 18.38 8.66
CA GLU A 316 -8.88 17.54 9.84
C GLU A 316 -8.55 18.32 11.12
N ARG A 317 -7.43 19.06 11.13
CA ARG A 317 -7.05 19.93 12.26
C ARG A 317 -8.13 20.97 12.55
N ARG A 318 -8.59 21.69 11.53
CA ARG A 318 -9.67 22.70 11.67
C ARG A 318 -11.01 22.09 12.08
N SER A 319 -11.30 20.88 11.61
CA SER A 319 -12.53 20.18 11.95
C SER A 319 -12.53 19.59 13.35
N ARG A 320 -11.36 19.34 13.95
CA ARG A 320 -11.23 18.70 15.26
C ARG A 320 -10.89 19.66 16.39
N HIS A 321 -10.22 20.76 16.10
CA HIS A 321 -9.75 21.70 17.12
C HIS A 321 -10.57 22.99 17.16
N ASP A 322 -10.66 23.61 18.33
CA ASP A 322 -11.10 24.97 18.50
C ASP A 322 -10.00 25.91 17.98
N LEU A 323 -10.35 26.81 17.06
CA LEU A 323 -9.38 27.65 16.35
C LEU A 323 -8.70 28.67 17.27
N ALA A 324 -9.36 29.09 18.33
CA ALA A 324 -8.81 30.05 19.27
C ALA A 324 -7.84 29.39 20.24
N THR A 325 -8.17 28.25 20.79
CA THR A 325 -7.40 27.62 21.88
C THR A 325 -6.48 26.50 21.46
N GLY A 326 -6.69 25.93 20.27
CA GLY A 326 -5.96 24.75 19.81
C GLY A 326 -6.34 23.44 20.52
N LEU A 327 -7.20 23.50 21.55
CA LEU A 327 -7.77 22.32 22.19
C LEU A 327 -8.77 21.62 21.26
N LEU A 328 -9.17 20.40 21.60
CA LEU A 328 -10.24 19.74 20.84
C LEU A 328 -11.55 20.54 20.94
N ASN A 329 -12.29 20.59 19.83
CA ASN A 329 -13.66 21.10 19.91
C ASN A 329 -14.58 20.04 20.55
N LYS A 330 -15.78 20.46 20.95
CA LYS A 330 -16.79 19.62 21.61
C LYS A 330 -17.02 18.28 20.91
N LYS A 331 -17.10 18.27 19.58
CA LYS A 331 -17.36 17.06 18.78
C LYS A 331 -16.17 16.08 18.81
N ALA A 332 -14.97 16.59 18.61
CA ALA A 332 -13.76 15.77 18.62
C ALA A 332 -13.43 15.26 20.03
N PHE A 333 -13.58 16.09 21.06
CA PHE A 333 -13.44 15.70 22.46
C PHE A 333 -14.37 14.53 22.81
N ARG A 334 -15.67 14.67 22.48
CA ARG A 334 -16.64 13.60 22.70
C ARG A 334 -16.23 12.29 22.04
N HIS A 335 -15.86 12.36 20.76
CA HIS A 335 -15.46 11.18 19.99
C HIS A 335 -14.27 10.46 20.62
N ASP A 336 -13.22 11.20 21.00
CA ASP A 336 -12.01 10.62 21.56
C ASP A 336 -12.24 10.02 22.95
N VAL A 337 -13.07 10.65 23.78
CA VAL A 337 -13.44 10.11 25.09
C VAL A 337 -14.32 8.86 24.96
N GLU A 338 -15.30 8.85 24.04
CA GLU A 338 -16.11 7.66 23.77
C GLU A 338 -15.27 6.48 23.33
N GLN A 339 -14.25 6.70 22.47
CA GLN A 339 -13.28 5.67 22.06
C GLN A 339 -12.49 5.13 23.27
N CYS A 340 -11.95 6.02 24.10
CA CYS A 340 -11.22 5.60 25.30
C CYS A 340 -12.10 4.81 26.29
N LEU A 341 -13.36 5.16 26.41
CA LEU A 341 -14.30 4.45 27.30
C LEU A 341 -14.72 3.08 26.75
N MET A 342 -14.72 2.89 25.42
CA MET A 342 -14.95 1.57 24.79
C MET A 342 -13.79 0.60 25.03
N GLU A 343 -12.56 1.08 25.08
CA GLU A 343 -11.35 0.29 25.33
C GLU A 343 -11.11 0.02 26.83
N TYR A 344 -11.93 0.62 27.69
CA TYR A 344 -11.73 0.57 29.13
C TYR A 344 -12.09 -0.77 29.75
N SER A 345 -11.14 -1.41 30.45
CA SER A 345 -11.29 -2.72 31.10
C SER A 345 -12.06 -2.71 32.42
N GLY A 346 -12.36 -1.55 32.98
CA GLY A 346 -13.05 -1.42 34.27
C GLY A 346 -12.17 -1.54 35.52
N GLU A 347 -10.85 -1.62 35.38
CA GLU A 347 -9.94 -1.87 36.51
C GLU A 347 -9.36 -0.60 37.16
N THR A 348 -9.32 0.51 36.43
CA THR A 348 -8.75 1.78 36.88
C THR A 348 -9.84 2.83 37.16
N MET A 349 -9.45 3.97 37.68
CA MET A 349 -10.35 5.13 37.84
C MET A 349 -10.15 6.08 36.68
N ASN A 350 -11.24 6.62 36.14
CA ASN A 350 -11.24 7.73 35.18
C ASN A 350 -11.98 8.92 35.78
N ALA A 351 -11.59 10.13 35.36
CA ALA A 351 -12.26 11.36 35.80
C ALA A 351 -12.60 12.26 34.61
N MET A 352 -13.77 12.90 34.68
CA MET A 352 -14.21 13.95 33.80
C MET A 352 -14.23 15.27 34.57
N VAL A 353 -13.49 16.22 34.09
CA VAL A 353 -13.43 17.58 34.63
C VAL A 353 -14.20 18.50 33.72
N PHE A 354 -15.13 19.25 34.27
CA PHE A 354 -15.84 20.30 33.55
C PHE A 354 -15.61 21.62 34.30
N LEU A 355 -15.14 22.64 33.61
CA LEU A 355 -14.69 23.87 34.23
C LEU A 355 -15.20 25.09 33.45
N ASP A 356 -15.40 26.16 34.19
CA ASP A 356 -15.99 27.40 33.72
C ASP A 356 -15.25 28.61 34.34
N ILE A 357 -15.07 29.66 33.57
CA ILE A 357 -14.41 30.89 34.00
C ILE A 357 -15.39 31.75 34.79
N ASP A 358 -15.11 31.95 36.06
CA ASP A 358 -15.97 32.70 36.96
C ASP A 358 -16.18 34.15 36.50
N ASN A 359 -17.44 34.57 36.38
CA ASN A 359 -17.85 35.91 35.99
C ASN A 359 -17.29 36.38 34.62
N PHE A 360 -17.05 35.47 33.69
CA PHE A 360 -16.45 35.77 32.39
C PHE A 360 -17.20 36.85 31.62
N LYS A 361 -18.52 36.82 31.67
CA LYS A 361 -19.34 37.86 31.06
C LYS A 361 -19.01 39.26 31.66
N LEU A 362 -18.83 39.38 32.99
CA LEU A 362 -18.45 40.64 33.62
C LEU A 362 -17.05 41.09 33.17
N VAL A 363 -16.10 40.16 32.97
CA VAL A 363 -14.77 40.49 32.43
C VAL A 363 -14.92 41.10 31.03
N ASN A 364 -15.69 40.47 30.14
CA ASN A 364 -15.97 41.03 28.82
C ASN A 364 -16.66 42.40 28.86
N ASP A 365 -17.67 42.55 29.72
CA ASP A 365 -18.45 43.77 29.82
C ASP A 365 -17.63 44.94 30.40
N CYS A 366 -16.71 44.69 31.34
CA CYS A 366 -15.90 45.73 31.99
C CYS A 366 -14.60 46.05 31.23
N TYR A 367 -13.94 45.05 30.67
CA TYR A 367 -12.59 45.19 30.11
C TYR A 367 -12.51 44.91 28.59
N GLY A 368 -13.63 44.52 27.99
CA GLY A 368 -13.71 44.24 26.55
C GLY A 368 -13.34 42.82 26.17
N HIS A 369 -13.74 42.40 24.96
CA HIS A 369 -13.55 41.03 24.45
C HIS A 369 -12.07 40.65 24.26
N LEU A 370 -11.17 41.64 24.05
CA LEU A 370 -9.75 41.34 23.89
C LEU A 370 -9.14 40.75 25.17
N LEU A 371 -9.52 41.28 26.36
CA LEU A 371 -9.10 40.73 27.63
C LEU A 371 -9.75 39.36 27.87
N GLY A 372 -11.00 39.18 27.51
CA GLY A 372 -11.67 37.89 27.59
C GLY A 372 -10.96 36.81 26.73
N ASP A 373 -10.55 37.17 25.54
CA ASP A 373 -9.77 36.27 24.67
C ASP A 373 -8.41 35.92 25.30
N GLU A 374 -7.70 36.89 25.92
CA GLU A 374 -6.46 36.65 26.65
C GLU A 374 -6.64 35.63 27.77
N VAL A 375 -7.72 35.77 28.54
CA VAL A 375 -8.07 34.82 29.64
C VAL A 375 -8.35 33.42 29.07
N ILE A 376 -9.07 33.30 27.95
CA ILE A 376 -9.35 32.05 27.28
C ILE A 376 -8.05 31.37 26.80
N TYR A 377 -7.14 32.13 26.17
CA TYR A 377 -5.85 31.61 25.69
C TYR A 377 -4.99 31.14 26.87
N ALA A 378 -4.90 31.95 27.94
CA ALA A 378 -4.12 31.58 29.13
C ALA A 378 -4.67 30.31 29.80
N LEU A 379 -5.99 30.16 29.85
CA LEU A 379 -6.59 28.93 30.38
C LEU A 379 -6.27 27.72 29.53
N ALA A 380 -6.38 27.83 28.19
CA ALA A 380 -6.05 26.76 27.30
C ALA A 380 -4.57 26.33 27.40
N GLU A 381 -3.67 27.30 27.49
CA GLU A 381 -2.24 27.06 27.70
C GLU A 381 -1.98 26.36 29.03
N LYS A 382 -2.61 26.79 30.10
CA LYS A 382 -2.51 26.14 31.42
C LYS A 382 -3.05 24.73 31.42
N ILE A 383 -4.15 24.47 30.72
CA ILE A 383 -4.68 23.11 30.56
C ILE A 383 -3.65 22.23 29.84
N GLN A 384 -3.06 22.70 28.74
CA GLN A 384 -2.05 21.94 28.01
C GLN A 384 -0.79 21.65 28.86
N GLN A 385 -0.37 22.61 29.67
CA GLN A 385 0.81 22.45 30.55
C GLN A 385 0.58 21.46 31.69
N HIS A 386 -0.61 21.49 32.33
CA HIS A 386 -0.90 20.65 33.50
C HIS A 386 -1.43 19.26 33.16
N PHE A 387 -2.08 19.11 32.01
CA PHE A 387 -2.81 17.92 31.61
C PHE A 387 -2.28 17.30 30.31
N ALA A 388 -0.96 17.37 30.07
CA ALA A 388 -0.35 16.86 28.83
C ALA A 388 -0.39 15.33 28.71
N GLU A 389 -0.19 14.61 29.80
CA GLU A 389 -0.10 13.15 29.78
C GLU A 389 -1.39 12.48 30.24
N ARG A 390 -1.83 11.45 29.49
CA ARG A 390 -3.03 10.63 29.78
C ARG A 390 -4.34 11.41 29.86
N CYS A 391 -4.38 12.64 29.30
CA CYS A 391 -5.55 13.48 29.32
C CYS A 391 -6.00 13.84 27.91
N ILE A 392 -7.32 13.99 27.74
CA ILE A 392 -7.94 14.56 26.56
C ILE A 392 -8.56 15.87 27.01
N SER A 393 -8.22 16.98 26.33
CA SER A 393 -8.68 18.32 26.72
C SER A 393 -9.43 18.96 25.56
N GLY A 394 -10.55 19.62 25.86
CA GLY A 394 -11.38 20.26 24.86
C GLY A 394 -12.05 21.54 25.35
N ARG A 395 -12.43 22.41 24.41
CA ARG A 395 -13.29 23.56 24.66
C ARG A 395 -14.72 23.23 24.26
N PHE A 396 -15.64 23.38 25.19
CA PHE A 396 -17.04 23.02 25.00
C PHE A 396 -17.85 24.14 24.34
N GLY A 397 -17.53 25.40 24.66
CA GLY A 397 -18.10 26.61 24.10
C GLY A 397 -17.77 27.81 24.98
N GLY A 398 -17.75 29.00 24.45
CA GLY A 398 -17.58 30.24 25.26
C GLY A 398 -16.41 30.17 26.25
N ASP A 399 -16.75 30.11 27.52
CA ASP A 399 -15.89 30.02 28.70
C ASP A 399 -15.81 28.61 29.34
N GLU A 400 -16.44 27.62 28.70
CA GLU A 400 -16.52 26.23 29.19
C GLU A 400 -15.45 25.35 28.58
N PHE A 401 -14.70 24.60 29.45
CA PHE A 401 -13.67 23.65 29.05
C PHE A 401 -13.88 22.30 29.71
N THR A 402 -13.32 21.28 29.13
CA THR A 402 -13.47 19.92 29.63
C THR A 402 -12.14 19.14 29.52
N ILE A 403 -11.86 18.28 30.49
CA ILE A 403 -10.68 17.44 30.53
C ILE A 403 -11.11 16.04 30.94
N PHE A 404 -10.73 15.04 30.17
CA PHE A 404 -10.89 13.64 30.54
C PHE A 404 -9.54 13.07 30.95
N ILE A 405 -9.44 12.53 32.17
CA ILE A 405 -8.21 12.00 32.77
C ILE A 405 -8.36 10.48 32.85
N ARG A 406 -7.47 9.76 32.19
CA ARG A 406 -7.44 8.30 32.18
C ARG A 406 -6.55 7.74 33.27
N GLU A 407 -6.92 6.57 33.78
CA GLU A 407 -6.05 5.77 34.66
C GLU A 407 -5.55 6.58 35.87
N VAL A 408 -6.47 7.22 36.56
CA VAL A 408 -6.17 7.97 37.78
C VAL A 408 -5.73 6.98 38.87
N GLU A 409 -4.57 7.20 39.48
CA GLU A 409 -3.98 6.30 40.46
C GLU A 409 -4.76 6.24 41.76
N ASP A 410 -5.09 7.41 42.31
CA ASP A 410 -5.88 7.55 43.52
C ASP A 410 -6.58 8.92 43.60
N MET A 411 -7.54 9.05 44.50
CA MET A 411 -8.34 10.26 44.64
C MET A 411 -7.51 11.45 45.17
N ILE A 412 -6.52 11.20 46.02
CA ILE A 412 -5.69 12.26 46.63
C ILE A 412 -4.85 12.91 45.52
N SER A 413 -4.24 12.10 44.64
CA SER A 413 -3.47 12.59 43.50
C SER A 413 -4.33 13.42 42.56
N LEU A 414 -5.58 13.00 42.29
CA LEU A 414 -6.51 13.75 41.46
C LEU A 414 -6.88 15.09 42.10
N GLU A 415 -7.24 15.10 43.40
CA GLU A 415 -7.59 16.30 44.14
C GLU A 415 -6.43 17.30 44.18
N CYS A 416 -5.23 16.86 44.49
CA CYS A 416 -4.04 17.70 44.47
C CYS A 416 -3.81 18.32 43.08
N LYS A 417 -3.86 17.51 42.03
CA LYS A 417 -3.62 17.97 40.64
C LYS A 417 -4.63 19.02 40.20
N ILE A 418 -5.90 18.81 40.49
CA ILE A 418 -6.97 19.74 40.10
C ILE A 418 -6.88 21.03 40.92
N GLU A 419 -6.59 20.95 42.21
CA GLU A 419 -6.47 22.11 43.09
C GLU A 419 -5.23 22.95 42.76
N GLU A 420 -4.09 22.31 42.49
CA GLU A 420 -2.90 23.01 42.02
C GLU A 420 -3.14 23.74 40.71
N PHE A 421 -3.87 23.13 39.77
CA PHE A 421 -4.26 23.78 38.54
C PHE A 421 -5.16 25.01 38.80
N ARG A 422 -6.21 24.87 39.60
CA ARG A 422 -7.12 25.98 39.95
C ARG A 422 -6.35 27.14 40.61
N GLU A 423 -5.50 26.84 41.60
CA GLU A 423 -4.69 27.84 42.25
C GLU A 423 -3.68 28.50 41.31
N ALA A 424 -3.03 27.74 40.45
CA ALA A 424 -2.06 28.26 39.48
C ALA A 424 -2.73 29.25 38.50
N PHE A 425 -3.98 28.97 38.09
CA PHE A 425 -4.74 29.87 37.24
C PHE A 425 -5.18 31.13 37.99
N SER A 426 -5.69 31.01 39.22
CA SER A 426 -6.17 32.12 40.01
C SER A 426 -5.09 33.16 40.37
N LYS A 427 -3.82 32.80 40.29
CA LYS A 427 -2.65 33.67 40.50
C LYS A 427 -2.24 34.46 39.27
N LEU A 428 -2.83 34.15 38.08
CA LEU A 428 -2.55 34.91 36.87
C LEU A 428 -3.17 36.30 36.97
N GLY A 429 -2.42 37.31 36.54
CA GLY A 429 -2.89 38.68 36.37
C GLY A 429 -3.06 38.93 34.87
N PHE A 430 -4.15 39.60 34.48
CA PHE A 430 -4.50 39.92 33.10
C PHE A 430 -4.60 41.44 32.94
N GLY A 431 -4.50 41.92 31.68
CA GLY A 431 -4.49 43.34 31.36
C GLY A 431 -3.09 43.96 31.44
N GLU A 432 -2.97 45.24 31.06
CA GLU A 432 -1.68 45.95 30.92
C GLU A 432 -0.89 46.02 32.24
N GLU A 433 -1.58 46.15 33.37
CA GLU A 433 -0.97 46.21 34.71
C GLU A 433 -0.99 44.89 35.44
N GLY A 434 -1.66 43.84 34.87
CA GLY A 434 -1.79 42.52 35.50
C GLY A 434 -2.66 42.49 36.74
N ASP A 435 -3.57 43.47 36.89
CA ASP A 435 -4.40 43.72 38.07
C ASP A 435 -5.78 43.03 38.03
N VAL A 436 -6.14 42.45 36.88
CA VAL A 436 -7.39 41.69 36.74
C VAL A 436 -7.13 40.22 37.05
N HIS A 437 -7.74 39.72 38.11
CA HIS A 437 -7.66 38.30 38.50
C HIS A 437 -8.99 37.61 38.22
N VAL A 438 -8.87 36.43 37.60
CA VAL A 438 -10.03 35.60 37.23
C VAL A 438 -9.88 34.23 37.88
N THR A 439 -10.99 33.67 38.33
CA THR A 439 -10.99 32.35 38.97
C THR A 439 -11.78 31.31 38.17
N LEU A 440 -11.67 30.06 38.59
CA LEU A 440 -12.36 28.91 37.93
C LEU A 440 -13.26 28.21 38.93
N SER A 441 -14.50 27.91 38.49
CA SER A 441 -15.30 26.88 39.11
C SER A 441 -15.10 25.57 38.38
N ILE A 442 -14.92 24.48 39.12
CA ILE A 442 -14.54 23.18 38.56
C ILE A 442 -15.45 22.09 39.13
N GLY A 443 -16.07 21.33 38.25
CA GLY A 443 -16.80 20.12 38.61
C GLY A 443 -16.03 18.88 38.12
N VAL A 444 -15.91 17.91 39.00
CA VAL A 444 -15.20 16.67 38.70
C VAL A 444 -16.10 15.47 38.94
N SER A 445 -16.39 14.68 37.94
CA SER A 445 -17.00 13.36 38.12
C SER A 445 -15.94 12.27 37.94
N TYR A 446 -16.06 11.21 38.75
CA TYR A 446 -15.15 10.07 38.64
C TYR A 446 -15.88 8.75 38.88
N ASN A 447 -15.35 7.67 38.28
CA ASN A 447 -15.83 6.31 38.49
C ASN A 447 -14.73 5.46 39.15
N ARG A 448 -15.11 4.50 39.96
CA ARG A 448 -14.19 3.48 40.52
C ARG A 448 -14.55 2.12 39.98
N SER A 449 -13.63 1.52 39.20
CA SER A 449 -13.72 0.13 38.75
C SER A 449 -15.08 -0.26 38.15
N MET A 450 -15.64 0.62 37.30
CA MET A 450 -16.89 0.35 36.57
C MET A 450 -16.91 1.08 35.24
N SER A 451 -17.57 0.49 34.24
CA SER A 451 -17.81 1.16 32.95
C SER A 451 -18.92 2.20 33.10
N VAL A 452 -18.67 3.39 32.58
CA VAL A 452 -19.59 4.53 32.60
C VAL A 452 -19.61 5.17 31.22
N SER A 453 -20.79 5.57 30.73
CA SER A 453 -20.91 6.25 29.45
C SER A 453 -20.44 7.72 29.53
N TYR A 454 -19.95 8.24 28.39
CA TYR A 454 -19.57 9.65 28.26
C TYR A 454 -20.67 10.61 28.72
N PRO A 455 -21.96 10.47 28.31
CA PRO A 455 -23.00 11.38 28.76
C PRO A 455 -23.21 11.37 30.27
N ALA A 456 -23.08 10.20 30.92
CA ALA A 456 -23.24 10.09 32.35
C ALA A 456 -22.08 10.79 33.12
N MET A 457 -20.83 10.60 32.67
CA MET A 457 -19.68 11.28 33.26
C MET A 457 -19.79 12.79 33.11
N LEU A 458 -20.13 13.25 31.91
CA LEU A 458 -20.28 14.69 31.64
C LEU A 458 -21.40 15.31 32.47
N SER A 459 -22.57 14.69 32.53
CA SER A 459 -23.72 15.18 33.33
C SER A 459 -23.39 15.26 34.83
N CYS A 460 -22.67 14.29 35.37
CA CYS A 460 -22.25 14.34 36.78
C CYS A 460 -21.16 15.38 37.05
N ALA A 461 -20.27 15.64 36.09
CA ALA A 461 -19.29 16.71 36.19
C ALA A 461 -19.94 18.09 36.13
N ASP A 462 -20.96 18.27 35.28
CA ASP A 462 -21.76 19.49 35.17
C ASP A 462 -22.54 19.76 36.47
N GLU A 463 -23.21 18.75 37.06
CA GLU A 463 -23.85 18.86 38.38
C GLU A 463 -22.85 19.28 39.47
N ALA A 464 -21.65 18.75 39.44
CA ALA A 464 -20.59 19.14 40.39
C ALA A 464 -20.14 20.60 40.13
N LEU A 465 -20.04 21.04 38.87
CA LEU A 465 -19.70 22.41 38.51
C LEU A 465 -20.73 23.40 39.01
N GLU A 466 -22.03 23.10 38.84
CA GLU A 466 -23.11 23.96 39.38
C GLU A 466 -23.00 24.10 40.92
N LYS A 467 -22.72 23.01 41.64
CA LYS A 467 -22.45 23.06 43.08
C LYS A 467 -21.24 23.95 43.41
N ALA A 468 -20.17 23.89 42.66
CA ALA A 468 -19.01 24.76 42.85
C ALA A 468 -19.39 26.25 42.68
N LYS A 469 -20.22 26.57 41.71
CA LYS A 469 -20.73 27.94 41.48
C LYS A 469 -21.67 28.40 42.61
N GLU A 470 -22.60 27.55 43.06
CA GLU A 470 -23.55 27.85 44.16
C GLU A 470 -22.86 28.09 45.49
N TYR A 471 -21.81 27.31 45.81
CA TYR A 471 -21.07 27.45 47.08
C TYR A 471 -20.04 28.60 47.09
N GLY A 472 -20.08 29.49 46.09
CA GLY A 472 -19.34 30.75 46.10
C GLY A 472 -18.18 30.81 45.10
N LYS A 473 -18.17 29.95 44.11
CA LYS A 473 -17.20 29.96 43.02
C LYS A 473 -15.74 29.70 43.49
N ASN A 474 -14.75 29.80 42.58
CA ASN A 474 -13.34 29.63 42.87
C ASN A 474 -13.04 28.36 43.67
N ARG A 475 -13.61 27.22 43.28
CA ARG A 475 -13.49 25.94 43.99
C ARG A 475 -13.72 24.73 43.11
N VAL A 476 -13.36 23.57 43.64
CA VAL A 476 -13.61 22.28 43.03
C VAL A 476 -14.75 21.59 43.79
N SER A 477 -15.67 20.96 43.07
CA SER A 477 -16.64 20.02 43.63
C SER A 477 -16.53 18.67 42.94
N TYR A 478 -16.77 17.61 43.71
CA TYR A 478 -16.57 16.23 43.24
C TYR A 478 -17.88 15.44 43.28
N TYR A 479 -18.05 14.57 42.26
CA TYR A 479 -19.20 13.67 42.14
C TYR A 479 -18.71 12.24 41.90
N GLU A 480 -18.91 11.34 42.88
CA GLU A 480 -18.61 9.91 42.71
C GLU A 480 -19.79 9.22 42.04
N ILE A 481 -19.53 8.61 40.85
CA ILE A 481 -20.54 7.84 40.14
C ILE A 481 -20.60 6.44 40.75
N LYS A 482 -21.78 6.08 41.34
CA LYS A 482 -22.01 4.79 42.03
C LYS A 482 -22.85 3.86 41.17
N ARG A 483 -22.62 2.52 41.31
CA ARG A 483 -23.46 1.51 40.67
C ARG A 483 -24.94 1.70 41.05
N GLY A 484 -25.83 1.88 40.08
CA GLY A 484 -27.28 1.89 40.27
C GLY A 484 -28.00 3.19 39.89
N ILE A 485 -27.28 4.28 39.53
CA ILE A 485 -27.91 5.55 39.19
C ILE A 485 -28.06 5.76 37.67
N TYR A 486 -27.24 5.12 36.86
CA TYR A 486 -27.30 5.22 35.38
C TYR A 486 -26.95 3.89 34.70
N SER A 487 -27.85 2.89 34.81
CA SER A 487 -27.88 1.76 33.91
C SER A 487 -28.98 2.00 32.86
N TYR A 488 -28.66 2.64 31.78
CA TYR A 488 -29.46 2.59 30.55
C TYR A 488 -28.60 2.09 29.41
N ALA A 489 -29.13 1.05 28.75
CA ALA A 489 -28.63 0.28 27.66
C ALA A 489 -28.21 1.09 26.42
#